data_277d937788ffb71ad863406b274c2586
#
_entry.id   277d937788ffb71ad863406b274c2586
#
_cell.length_a   1.000
_cell.length_b   1.000
_cell.length_c   1.000
_cell.angle_alpha   90.00
_cell.angle_beta   90.00
_cell.angle_gamma   90.00
#
_symmetry.space_group_name_H-M   'P 1'
#
loop_
_entity.id
_entity.type
_entity.pdbx_description
1 polymer ?
#
loop_
_entity_poly.entity_id
_entity_poly.type
_entity_poly.pdbx_seq_one_letter_code
_entity_poly.pdbx_strand_id
1 'polypeptide(L)'
;MATDSNKPMEVPFDEIPTCSLHVDAVLKGGRGVGKGFEPLNKIMPGIGNEGGVRPLWSKDKKRVIACILVTSGRDLDWPDYLDETSGVLTYYGDNRKAGSADFRKTGKRGNEILESIFEWQQSHDEEVRRKIPPLLVFQKSDDGHDYQFKGLAVPSVNGLGHSESLTAVWKIDEARQRFLNYRAKMTILNLSTISRTWLDDMLIEQHSLCRSSPPEWRAYVEEGLFYPLEGNRSKLFRSSAEQIPDPKKNPEEYMVLKSLYEILQAKGKLGDRTFEHCAIQLCRWCDPNIKKLEITRATRDGGRDGIGHYKIGNERSSHCFVDVEFYLEAKKYDPWGGGVGVGETSRLISRIKNRQFGFLITTGFVSKQAYDEIIDDRHPVVIMSGKDIARLLIEHDIKTKESVSAWIEALSAS
;
A
#
# COMPACT_ATOMS: atom_id res chain seq x y z
N MET A 1 30.57 -12.74 -5.79
CA MET A 1 29.30 -13.10 -5.14
C MET A 1 28.51 -11.83 -5.00
N ALA A 2 27.53 -11.60 -5.87
CA ALA A 2 26.63 -10.46 -5.76
C ALA A 2 25.66 -10.75 -4.60
N THR A 3 25.77 -10.01 -3.54
CA THR A 3 24.80 -10.01 -2.44
C THR A 3 23.46 -9.57 -3.00
N ASP A 4 22.47 -10.44 -2.87
CA ASP A 4 21.07 -10.21 -3.25
C ASP A 4 20.53 -9.09 -2.33
N SER A 5 20.64 -7.84 -2.77
CA SER A 5 20.37 -6.63 -1.97
C SER A 5 18.89 -6.38 -1.68
N ASN A 6 18.03 -7.40 -1.90
CA ASN A 6 16.58 -7.25 -1.82
C ASN A 6 15.90 -8.17 -0.77
N LYS A 7 16.67 -8.90 0.04
CA LYS A 7 16.09 -9.67 1.16
C LYS A 7 16.03 -8.80 2.42
N PRO A 8 14.89 -8.77 3.13
CA PRO A 8 14.81 -8.08 4.41
C PRO A 8 15.81 -8.69 5.39
N MET A 9 16.34 -7.86 6.29
CA MET A 9 17.21 -8.31 7.37
C MET A 9 16.45 -9.31 8.24
N GLU A 10 16.97 -10.51 8.42
CA GLU A 10 16.40 -11.51 9.31
C GLU A 10 17.15 -11.51 10.65
N VAL A 11 16.41 -11.48 11.77
CA VAL A 11 16.94 -11.56 13.12
C VAL A 11 16.59 -12.95 13.68
N PRO A 12 17.58 -13.81 13.95
CA PRO A 12 17.36 -15.12 14.55
C PRO A 12 16.70 -15.01 15.92
N PHE A 13 15.87 -16.00 16.28
CA PHE A 13 15.11 -16.01 17.52
C PHE A 13 15.93 -15.77 18.78
N ASP A 14 17.15 -16.32 18.84
CA ASP A 14 18.02 -16.21 20.00
C ASP A 14 18.74 -14.85 20.09
N GLU A 15 18.82 -14.11 19.00
CA GLU A 15 19.42 -12.77 18.95
C GLU A 15 18.42 -11.64 19.27
N ILE A 16 17.11 -11.93 19.24
CA ILE A 16 16.05 -10.96 19.46
C ILE A 16 16.19 -10.18 20.79
N PRO A 17 16.56 -10.79 21.93
CA PRO A 17 16.65 -10.06 23.18
C PRO A 17 17.69 -8.94 23.19
N THR A 18 18.67 -8.99 22.31
CA THR A 18 19.80 -8.05 22.25
C THR A 18 19.80 -7.17 21.00
N CYS A 19 18.91 -7.43 20.05
CA CYS A 19 18.89 -6.68 18.80
C CYS A 19 18.19 -5.32 18.93
N SER A 20 18.63 -4.37 18.11
CA SER A 20 17.85 -3.18 17.76
C SER A 20 16.79 -3.54 16.73
N LEU A 21 15.68 -2.81 16.69
CA LEU A 21 14.63 -3.01 15.72
C LEU A 21 14.84 -2.10 14.51
N HIS A 22 15.17 -2.69 13.37
CA HIS A 22 15.24 -1.97 12.11
C HIS A 22 13.92 -2.12 11.36
N VAL A 23 13.42 -1.04 10.76
CA VAL A 23 12.20 -1.10 9.94
C VAL A 23 12.40 -2.13 8.82
N ASP A 24 11.38 -2.90 8.57
CA ASP A 24 11.33 -4.05 7.66
C ASP A 24 12.16 -5.28 8.06
N ALA A 25 12.88 -5.27 9.19
CA ALA A 25 13.52 -6.48 9.69
C ALA A 25 12.49 -7.54 10.11
N VAL A 26 12.79 -8.79 9.79
CA VAL A 26 11.97 -9.96 10.13
C VAL A 26 12.54 -10.64 11.37
N LEU A 27 11.76 -10.65 12.44
CA LEU A 27 12.07 -11.40 13.66
C LEU A 27 11.59 -12.84 13.46
N LYS A 28 12.51 -13.77 13.48
CA LYS A 28 12.22 -15.19 13.30
C LYS A 28 11.57 -15.78 14.56
N GLY A 29 10.50 -16.53 14.37
CA GLY A 29 9.88 -17.31 15.44
C GLY A 29 10.77 -18.47 15.89
N GLY A 30 10.60 -18.89 17.14
CA GLY A 30 11.29 -20.07 17.64
C GLY A 30 10.80 -21.37 16.97
N ARG A 31 11.65 -22.39 17.02
CA ARG A 31 11.29 -23.73 16.50
C ARG A 31 10.49 -24.50 17.53
N GLY A 32 9.19 -24.71 17.27
CA GLY A 32 8.29 -25.48 18.14
C GLY A 32 6.85 -24.97 18.11
N VAL A 33 5.99 -25.59 18.90
CA VAL A 33 4.57 -25.24 19.01
C VAL A 33 4.31 -24.65 20.41
N GLY A 34 3.73 -23.47 20.46
CA GLY A 34 3.29 -22.84 21.73
C GLY A 34 3.81 -21.42 21.97
N LYS A 35 3.39 -20.85 23.09
CA LYS A 35 3.60 -19.42 23.43
C LYS A 35 5.07 -19.02 23.67
N GLY A 36 5.95 -19.99 23.97
CA GLY A 36 7.37 -19.75 24.21
C GLY A 36 8.20 -19.42 22.96
N PHE A 37 7.61 -19.59 21.77
CA PHE A 37 8.28 -19.42 20.48
C PHE A 37 7.91 -18.11 19.79
N GLU A 38 7.13 -17.24 20.44
CA GLU A 38 6.74 -15.96 19.90
C GLU A 38 7.82 -14.89 20.13
N PRO A 39 8.35 -14.26 19.07
CA PRO A 39 9.46 -13.35 19.15
C PRO A 39 9.15 -12.03 19.87
N LEU A 40 7.88 -11.58 19.84
CA LEU A 40 7.51 -10.28 20.40
C LEU A 40 7.70 -10.20 21.92
N ASN A 41 7.53 -11.31 22.62
CA ASN A 41 7.78 -11.38 24.06
C ASN A 41 9.28 -11.33 24.39
N LYS A 42 10.14 -11.69 23.43
CA LYS A 42 11.60 -11.53 23.60
C LYS A 42 12.07 -10.09 23.39
N ILE A 43 11.38 -9.34 22.51
CA ILE A 43 11.65 -7.90 22.33
C ILE A 43 11.21 -7.11 23.55
N MET A 44 10.00 -7.38 24.04
CA MET A 44 9.38 -6.67 25.17
C MET A 44 8.84 -7.69 26.18
N PRO A 45 9.66 -8.16 27.12
CA PRO A 45 9.22 -9.08 28.16
C PRO A 45 8.01 -8.57 28.94
N GLY A 46 6.98 -9.40 29.07
CA GLY A 46 5.72 -9.05 29.75
C GLY A 46 4.60 -8.62 28.79
N ILE A 47 4.88 -8.52 27.48
CA ILE A 47 3.81 -8.28 26.49
C ILE A 47 2.96 -9.53 26.30
N GLY A 48 1.65 -9.33 26.02
CA GLY A 48 0.74 -10.46 25.75
C GLY A 48 1.04 -11.14 24.42
N ASN A 49 0.75 -12.44 24.32
CA ASN A 49 1.02 -13.24 23.12
C ASN A 49 -0.18 -13.30 22.14
N GLU A 50 -1.31 -12.67 22.47
CA GLU A 50 -2.55 -12.77 21.71
C GLU A 50 -3.18 -11.39 21.48
N GLY A 51 -3.90 -11.25 20.39
CA GLY A 51 -4.59 -10.01 20.00
C GLY A 51 -3.76 -9.09 19.15
N GLY A 52 -4.43 -8.14 18.51
CA GLY A 52 -3.81 -7.10 17.68
C GLY A 52 -3.19 -6.00 18.52
N VAL A 53 -3.88 -5.51 19.56
CA VAL A 53 -3.39 -4.50 20.50
C VAL A 53 -2.83 -5.21 21.73
N ARG A 54 -1.54 -5.02 22.00
CA ARG A 54 -0.81 -5.69 23.08
C ARG A 54 -0.12 -4.67 23.98
N PRO A 55 -0.79 -4.18 25.02
CA PRO A 55 -0.18 -3.22 25.94
C PRO A 55 0.84 -3.88 26.87
N LEU A 56 1.93 -3.19 27.14
CA LEU A 56 2.84 -3.46 28.21
C LEU A 56 2.54 -2.52 29.37
N TRP A 57 2.04 -3.05 30.44
CA TRP A 57 1.67 -2.28 31.62
C TRP A 57 2.87 -2.03 32.54
N SER A 58 2.86 -0.88 33.21
CA SER A 58 3.79 -0.58 34.29
C SER A 58 3.66 -1.61 35.43
N LYS A 59 4.69 -1.73 36.27
CA LYS A 59 4.71 -2.67 37.42
C LYS A 59 3.52 -2.47 38.36
N ASP A 60 3.09 -1.23 38.53
CA ASP A 60 1.93 -0.86 39.34
C ASP A 60 0.58 -1.01 38.56
N LYS A 61 0.61 -1.41 37.31
CA LYS A 61 -0.54 -1.59 36.39
C LYS A 61 -1.40 -0.34 36.18
N LYS A 62 -0.88 0.84 36.43
CA LYS A 62 -1.65 2.09 36.30
C LYS A 62 -1.50 2.75 34.93
N ARG A 63 -0.42 2.47 34.20
CA ARG A 63 -0.18 3.06 32.87
C ARG A 63 0.38 2.05 31.89
N VAL A 64 0.18 2.32 30.60
CA VAL A 64 0.79 1.57 29.51
C VAL A 64 2.14 2.25 29.22
N ILE A 65 3.25 1.51 29.28
CA ILE A 65 4.59 2.03 29.03
C ILE A 65 5.03 1.85 27.59
N ALA A 66 4.49 0.84 26.90
CA ALA A 66 4.63 0.61 25.47
C ALA A 66 3.43 -0.21 24.97
N CYS A 67 3.16 -0.19 23.68
CA CYS A 67 2.13 -1.02 23.09
C CYS A 67 2.63 -1.62 21.77
N ILE A 68 2.44 -2.91 21.58
CA ILE A 68 2.66 -3.56 20.29
C ILE A 68 1.33 -3.62 19.55
N LEU A 69 1.33 -3.16 18.30
CA LEU A 69 0.24 -3.30 17.35
C LEU A 69 0.60 -4.40 16.34
N VAL A 70 -0.21 -5.46 16.31
CA VAL A 70 0.00 -6.59 15.40
C VAL A 70 -1.09 -6.59 14.35
N THR A 71 -0.68 -6.63 13.09
CA THR A 71 -1.58 -6.84 11.96
C THR A 71 -1.19 -8.08 11.17
N SER A 72 -2.16 -8.75 10.55
CA SER A 72 -1.90 -9.78 9.54
C SER A 72 -1.89 -9.20 8.13
N GLY A 73 -2.49 -8.02 7.94
CA GLY A 73 -2.70 -7.42 6.62
C GLY A 73 -3.70 -8.17 5.73
N ARG A 74 -4.40 -9.21 6.25
CA ARG A 74 -5.26 -10.13 5.46
C ARG A 74 -6.68 -10.24 5.95
N ASP A 75 -6.99 -9.63 7.07
CA ASP A 75 -8.34 -9.67 7.62
C ASP A 75 -9.25 -8.79 6.75
N LEU A 76 -10.07 -9.41 5.92
CA LEU A 76 -10.97 -8.70 5.00
C LEU A 76 -12.06 -7.93 5.74
N ASP A 77 -12.42 -8.35 6.94
CA ASP A 77 -13.39 -7.65 7.77
C ASP A 77 -12.77 -6.44 8.46
N TRP A 78 -11.50 -6.53 8.79
CA TRP A 78 -10.70 -5.50 9.47
C TRP A 78 -9.40 -5.26 8.68
N PRO A 79 -9.48 -4.59 7.53
CA PRO A 79 -8.36 -4.43 6.61
C PRO A 79 -7.36 -3.39 7.13
N ASP A 80 -6.54 -3.79 8.10
CA ASP A 80 -5.40 -2.99 8.49
C ASP A 80 -4.48 -2.80 7.28
N TYR A 81 -4.03 -1.58 7.07
CA TYR A 81 -3.23 -1.24 5.90
C TYR A 81 -2.20 -0.16 6.22
N LEU A 82 -0.95 -0.43 5.92
CA LEU A 82 0.13 0.55 5.90
C LEU A 82 0.38 1.02 4.47
N ASP A 83 0.12 2.29 4.21
CA ASP A 83 0.62 2.94 3.02
C ASP A 83 2.10 3.30 3.25
N GLU A 84 2.98 2.45 2.74
CA GLU A 84 4.44 2.63 2.89
C GLU A 84 4.95 3.90 2.19
N THR A 85 4.20 4.45 1.25
CA THR A 85 4.58 5.68 0.54
C THR A 85 4.43 6.91 1.42
N SER A 86 3.29 7.01 2.11
CA SER A 86 2.96 8.15 2.96
C SER A 86 3.29 7.92 4.43
N GLY A 87 3.66 6.70 4.82
CA GLY A 87 3.86 6.31 6.21
C GLY A 87 2.57 6.30 7.04
N VAL A 88 1.40 6.25 6.39
CA VAL A 88 0.10 6.25 7.07
C VAL A 88 -0.40 4.83 7.31
N LEU A 89 -0.61 4.48 8.57
CA LEU A 89 -1.21 3.22 9.01
C LEU A 89 -2.70 3.41 9.28
N THR A 90 -3.55 2.65 8.61
CA THR A 90 -4.95 2.42 9.00
C THR A 90 -5.01 1.16 9.85
N TYR A 91 -5.51 1.28 11.08
CA TYR A 91 -5.56 0.18 12.04
C TYR A 91 -6.94 0.08 12.69
N TYR A 92 -7.44 -1.14 12.86
CA TYR A 92 -8.74 -1.36 13.49
C TYR A 92 -8.57 -1.87 14.93
N GLY A 93 -9.46 -1.41 15.79
CA GLY A 93 -9.49 -1.79 17.20
C GLY A 93 -9.82 -3.26 17.43
N ASP A 94 -9.93 -3.63 18.70
CA ASP A 94 -10.06 -5.03 19.13
C ASP A 94 -11.48 -5.51 19.43
N ASN A 95 -12.52 -4.66 19.22
CA ASN A 95 -13.91 -5.10 19.29
C ASN A 95 -14.33 -5.71 17.95
N ARG A 96 -14.25 -7.04 17.82
CA ARG A 96 -14.44 -7.74 16.54
C ARG A 96 -15.77 -8.50 16.42
N LYS A 97 -16.66 -8.38 17.41
CA LYS A 97 -17.97 -9.06 17.41
C LYS A 97 -18.99 -8.28 18.23
N ALA A 98 -20.27 -8.50 17.94
CA ALA A 98 -21.37 -7.98 18.73
C ALA A 98 -21.41 -8.59 20.14
N GLY A 99 -22.13 -7.95 21.05
CA GLY A 99 -22.37 -8.44 22.41
C GLY A 99 -21.68 -7.64 23.52
N SER A 100 -20.81 -6.69 23.21
CA SER A 100 -20.29 -5.75 24.19
C SER A 100 -21.28 -4.61 24.43
N ALA A 101 -21.65 -4.35 25.67
CA ALA A 101 -22.49 -3.20 26.05
C ALA A 101 -21.77 -1.86 25.77
N ASP A 102 -20.44 -1.85 25.86
CA ASP A 102 -19.58 -0.72 25.54
C ASP A 102 -18.40 -1.23 24.69
N PHE A 103 -18.38 -0.87 23.41
CA PHE A 103 -17.35 -1.32 22.46
C PHE A 103 -15.92 -0.86 22.82
N ARG A 104 -15.78 0.11 23.74
CA ARG A 104 -14.49 0.57 24.26
C ARG A 104 -13.91 -0.42 25.26
N LYS A 105 -14.77 -1.10 26.03
CA LYS A 105 -14.38 -2.04 27.10
C LYS A 105 -14.18 -3.45 26.55
N THR A 106 -13.09 -3.64 25.82
CA THR A 106 -12.68 -4.94 25.29
C THR A 106 -11.82 -5.70 26.30
N GLY A 107 -11.68 -7.02 26.13
CA GLY A 107 -10.91 -7.84 27.06
C GLY A 107 -9.43 -7.46 27.18
N LYS A 108 -8.85 -6.87 26.14
CA LYS A 108 -7.46 -6.36 26.12
C LYS A 108 -7.36 -4.84 26.28
N ARG A 109 -8.51 -4.17 26.44
CA ARG A 109 -8.63 -2.71 26.55
C ARG A 109 -8.07 -1.96 25.33
N GLY A 110 -7.98 -2.60 24.15
CA GLY A 110 -7.38 -2.02 22.97
C GLY A 110 -8.13 -0.79 22.48
N ASN A 111 -9.46 -0.83 22.41
CA ASN A 111 -10.27 0.32 22.03
C ASN A 111 -10.17 1.48 23.03
N GLU A 112 -10.10 1.18 24.33
CA GLU A 112 -9.90 2.19 25.39
C GLU A 112 -8.53 2.87 25.27
N ILE A 113 -7.49 2.08 24.97
CA ILE A 113 -6.14 2.61 24.74
C ILE A 113 -6.15 3.51 23.49
N LEU A 114 -6.75 3.07 22.38
CA LEU A 114 -6.85 3.87 21.16
C LEU A 114 -7.56 5.20 21.42
N GLU A 115 -8.71 5.18 22.08
CA GLU A 115 -9.45 6.39 22.45
C GLU A 115 -8.56 7.35 23.26
N SER A 116 -7.94 6.84 24.32
CA SER A 116 -7.11 7.65 25.21
C SER A 116 -5.91 8.29 24.51
N ILE A 117 -5.18 7.54 23.69
CA ILE A 117 -3.98 8.08 22.99
C ILE A 117 -4.35 9.14 21.95
N PHE A 118 -5.50 8.99 21.27
CA PHE A 118 -5.98 9.99 20.32
C PHE A 118 -6.53 11.24 21.02
N GLU A 119 -7.13 11.12 22.21
CA GLU A 119 -7.51 12.26 23.04
C GLU A 119 -6.27 13.00 23.56
N TRP A 120 -5.28 12.29 24.10
CA TRP A 120 -4.05 12.90 24.61
C TRP A 120 -3.24 13.59 23.51
N GLN A 121 -3.29 13.07 22.28
CA GLN A 121 -2.64 13.70 21.12
C GLN A 121 -3.19 15.11 20.83
N GLN A 122 -4.46 15.39 21.14
CA GLN A 122 -5.05 16.72 20.94
C GLN A 122 -4.57 17.76 21.97
N SER A 123 -3.94 17.31 23.03
CA SER A 123 -3.50 18.21 24.10
C SER A 123 -2.27 19.02 23.71
N HIS A 124 -2.27 20.30 23.98
CA HIS A 124 -1.09 21.15 23.91
C HIS A 124 -0.16 20.98 25.11
N ASP A 125 -0.62 20.31 26.17
CA ASP A 125 0.15 20.04 27.37
C ASP A 125 1.07 18.80 27.16
N GLU A 126 2.35 19.03 27.31
CA GLU A 126 3.38 17.99 27.24
C GLU A 126 3.14 16.87 28.25
N GLU A 127 2.74 17.19 29.48
CA GLU A 127 2.46 16.20 30.53
C GLU A 127 1.31 15.27 30.16
N VAL A 128 0.38 15.72 29.35
CA VAL A 128 -0.70 14.88 28.80
C VAL A 128 -0.15 14.01 27.68
N ARG A 129 0.65 14.56 26.76
CA ARG A 129 1.25 13.78 25.66
C ARG A 129 2.26 12.72 26.16
N ARG A 130 2.94 12.96 27.27
CA ARG A 130 3.82 11.97 27.94
C ARG A 130 3.11 10.69 28.35
N LYS A 131 1.77 10.69 28.43
CA LYS A 131 0.99 9.47 28.72
C LYS A 131 0.85 8.56 27.51
N ILE A 132 1.11 9.07 26.29
CA ILE A 132 1.05 8.28 25.06
C ILE A 132 2.23 7.28 25.06
N PRO A 133 1.94 5.97 25.01
CA PRO A 133 3.00 4.97 24.91
C PRO A 133 3.55 4.89 23.49
N PRO A 134 4.80 4.51 23.28
CA PRO A 134 5.30 4.13 21.96
C PRO A 134 4.49 2.96 21.40
N LEU A 135 4.07 3.07 20.12
CA LEU A 135 3.29 2.06 19.43
C LEU A 135 4.19 1.33 18.42
N LEU A 136 4.68 0.15 18.77
CA LEU A 136 5.52 -0.68 17.91
C LEU A 136 4.65 -1.51 16.97
N VAL A 137 4.76 -1.27 15.67
CA VAL A 137 3.92 -1.94 14.66
C VAL A 137 4.64 -3.14 14.08
N PHE A 138 3.97 -4.29 14.13
CA PHE A 138 4.45 -5.54 13.56
C PHE A 138 3.42 -6.18 12.63
N GLN A 139 3.89 -6.66 11.50
CA GLN A 139 3.10 -7.46 10.57
C GLN A 139 3.49 -8.94 10.75
N LYS A 140 2.49 -9.77 10.99
CA LYS A 140 2.68 -11.21 11.10
C LYS A 140 2.90 -11.80 9.70
N SER A 141 3.95 -12.60 9.54
CA SER A 141 4.23 -13.35 8.30
C SER A 141 3.25 -14.49 8.07
N ASP A 142 3.21 -14.98 6.82
CA ASP A 142 2.36 -16.09 6.41
C ASP A 142 2.76 -17.40 7.05
N ASP A 143 4.05 -17.61 7.20
CA ASP A 143 4.64 -18.83 7.71
C ASP A 143 5.07 -18.70 9.17
N GLY A 144 4.55 -19.58 10.02
CA GLY A 144 5.02 -19.75 11.37
C GLY A 144 4.74 -18.60 12.34
N HIS A 145 5.75 -18.26 13.12
CA HIS A 145 5.71 -17.24 14.17
C HIS A 145 6.56 -16.01 13.84
N ASP A 146 6.88 -15.78 12.57
CA ASP A 146 7.70 -14.66 12.15
C ASP A 146 6.91 -13.35 12.16
N TYR A 147 7.57 -12.25 12.52
CA TYR A 147 7.00 -10.91 12.51
C TYR A 147 7.94 -9.92 11.84
N GLN A 148 7.42 -9.11 10.95
CA GLN A 148 8.16 -8.00 10.35
C GLN A 148 7.88 -6.71 11.13
N PHE A 149 8.92 -6.01 11.55
CA PHE A 149 8.78 -4.70 12.19
C PHE A 149 8.50 -3.62 11.14
N LYS A 150 7.39 -2.89 11.31
CA LYS A 150 6.96 -1.85 10.38
C LYS A 150 7.24 -0.43 10.84
N GLY A 151 7.71 -0.26 12.05
CA GLY A 151 8.11 1.04 12.60
C GLY A 151 7.38 1.43 13.88
N LEU A 152 7.68 2.64 14.34
CA LEU A 152 7.07 3.26 15.50
C LEU A 152 5.92 4.16 15.05
N ALA A 153 4.69 3.85 15.46
CA ALA A 153 3.54 4.67 15.14
C ALA A 153 3.23 5.71 16.22
N VAL A 154 2.68 6.84 15.80
CA VAL A 154 2.08 7.85 16.67
C VAL A 154 0.63 8.08 16.22
N PRO A 155 -0.32 8.37 17.16
CA PRO A 155 -1.70 8.66 16.80
C PRO A 155 -1.80 9.92 15.95
N SER A 156 -2.78 9.96 15.05
CA SER A 156 -3.05 11.03 14.10
C SER A 156 -2.17 11.05 12.84
N VAL A 157 -2.60 11.85 11.89
CA VAL A 157 -1.92 12.13 10.61
C VAL A 157 -1.98 13.64 10.39
N ASN A 158 -0.87 14.23 9.98
CA ASN A 158 -0.80 15.66 9.71
C ASN A 158 -1.87 16.08 8.69
N GLY A 159 -2.63 17.13 9.02
CA GLY A 159 -3.71 17.63 8.16
C GLY A 159 -5.07 16.93 8.33
N LEU A 160 -5.17 15.87 9.12
CA LEU A 160 -6.45 15.24 9.47
C LEU A 160 -6.97 15.73 10.81
N GLY A 161 -8.28 15.98 10.88
CA GLY A 161 -8.96 16.24 12.14
C GLY A 161 -9.03 15.02 13.07
N HIS A 162 -9.31 15.26 14.35
CA HIS A 162 -9.43 14.18 15.34
C HIS A 162 -10.45 13.11 14.93
N SER A 163 -11.65 13.51 14.53
CA SER A 163 -12.72 12.61 14.12
C SER A 163 -12.42 11.82 12.83
N GLU A 164 -11.50 12.32 12.00
CA GLU A 164 -11.02 11.62 10.79
C GLU A 164 -9.91 10.65 11.14
N SER A 165 -9.08 11.00 12.12
CA SER A 165 -7.97 10.18 12.60
C SER A 165 -8.45 9.00 13.46
N LEU A 166 -9.48 9.20 14.29
CA LEU A 166 -10.13 8.12 15.06
C LEU A 166 -11.63 8.13 14.80
N THR A 167 -12.11 7.15 14.06
CA THR A 167 -13.52 7.04 13.65
C THR A 167 -14.15 5.77 14.21
N ALA A 168 -15.30 5.89 14.89
CA ALA A 168 -16.11 4.74 15.22
C ALA A 168 -16.86 4.26 13.98
N VAL A 169 -16.64 3.01 13.59
CA VAL A 169 -17.21 2.40 12.38
C VAL A 169 -18.20 1.28 12.77
N TRP A 170 -19.36 1.27 12.10
CA TRP A 170 -20.33 0.21 12.25
C TRP A 170 -19.97 -1.00 11.40
N LYS A 171 -20.10 -2.19 12.01
CA LYS A 171 -20.02 -3.48 11.34
C LYS A 171 -21.23 -4.32 11.70
N ILE A 172 -21.45 -5.38 10.92
CA ILE A 172 -22.51 -6.36 11.14
C ILE A 172 -21.82 -7.72 11.18
N ASP A 173 -22.09 -8.51 12.23
CA ASP A 173 -21.57 -9.88 12.37
C ASP A 173 -22.40 -10.90 11.55
N GLU A 174 -21.99 -12.15 11.57
CA GLU A 174 -22.68 -13.25 10.89
C GLU A 174 -24.13 -13.45 11.38
N ALA A 175 -24.41 -13.09 12.63
CA ALA A 175 -25.76 -13.12 13.21
C ALA A 175 -26.59 -11.86 12.88
N ARG A 176 -26.08 -11.00 11.98
CA ARG A 176 -26.68 -9.71 11.59
C ARG A 176 -26.84 -8.72 12.74
N GLN A 177 -26.06 -8.86 13.79
CA GLN A 177 -26.04 -7.89 14.89
C GLN A 177 -25.07 -6.76 14.58
N ARG A 178 -25.48 -5.53 14.84
CA ARG A 178 -24.62 -4.34 14.66
C ARG A 178 -23.73 -4.15 15.87
N PHE A 179 -22.50 -3.75 15.61
CA PHE A 179 -21.56 -3.38 16.65
C PHE A 179 -20.58 -2.31 16.14
N LEU A 180 -19.94 -1.62 17.05
CA LEU A 180 -18.97 -0.57 16.75
C LEU A 180 -17.55 -1.07 16.98
N ASN A 181 -16.63 -0.56 16.17
CA ASN A 181 -15.20 -0.65 16.44
C ASN A 181 -14.52 0.64 16.03
N TYR A 182 -13.30 0.91 16.51
CA TYR A 182 -12.53 2.03 16.03
C TYR A 182 -11.77 1.69 14.75
N ARG A 183 -11.71 2.67 13.83
CA ARG A 183 -10.74 2.77 12.77
C ARG A 183 -9.83 3.94 13.10
N ALA A 184 -8.56 3.66 13.35
CA ALA A 184 -7.52 4.62 13.68
C ALA A 184 -6.62 4.88 12.48
N LYS A 185 -6.28 6.13 12.20
CA LYS A 185 -5.22 6.54 11.27
C LYS A 185 -4.06 7.08 12.08
N MET A 186 -2.90 6.49 11.89
CA MET A 186 -1.67 6.76 12.61
C MET A 186 -0.54 7.08 11.63
N THR A 187 0.49 7.75 12.08
CA THR A 187 1.69 8.00 11.30
C THR A 187 2.82 7.12 11.81
N ILE A 188 3.48 6.37 10.91
CA ILE A 188 4.77 5.75 11.22
C ILE A 188 5.80 6.86 11.27
N LEU A 189 6.46 7.00 12.39
CA LEU A 189 7.44 8.05 12.65
C LEU A 189 8.68 7.88 11.77
N ASN A 190 9.26 8.96 11.28
CA ASN A 190 10.48 8.94 10.48
C ASN A 190 11.70 8.52 11.33
N LEU A 191 11.66 7.28 11.76
CA LEU A 191 12.66 6.61 12.58
C LEU A 191 12.90 5.20 12.05
N SER A 192 14.01 5.00 11.36
CA SER A 192 14.34 3.72 10.72
C SER A 192 14.82 2.63 11.69
N THR A 193 15.23 3.02 12.90
CA THR A 193 15.81 2.09 13.88
C THR A 193 15.43 2.47 15.29
N ILE A 194 14.98 1.50 16.06
CA ILE A 194 14.78 1.61 17.50
C ILE A 194 15.92 0.88 18.20
N SER A 195 16.70 1.61 19.01
CA SER A 195 17.85 1.03 19.70
C SER A 195 17.41 0.05 20.80
N ARG A 196 18.18 -1.01 20.99
CA ARG A 196 17.98 -1.94 22.11
C ARG A 196 18.05 -1.20 23.44
N THR A 197 18.98 -0.25 23.57
CA THR A 197 19.15 0.55 24.77
C THR A 197 17.86 1.28 25.17
N TRP A 198 17.16 1.89 24.22
CA TRP A 198 15.89 2.56 24.53
C TRP A 198 14.80 1.59 24.99
N LEU A 199 14.72 0.41 24.36
CA LEU A 199 13.77 -0.63 24.79
C LEU A 199 14.07 -1.09 26.21
N ASP A 200 15.35 -1.26 26.56
CA ASP A 200 15.77 -1.67 27.91
C ASP A 200 15.51 -0.58 28.94
N ASP A 201 15.86 0.67 28.62
CA ASP A 201 15.62 1.81 29.52
C ASP A 201 14.13 1.99 29.80
N MET A 202 13.26 1.83 28.80
CA MET A 202 11.80 1.87 29.00
C MET A 202 11.33 0.80 30.01
N LEU A 203 11.90 -0.40 29.93
CA LEU A 203 11.56 -1.49 30.87
C LEU A 203 12.05 -1.23 32.27
N ILE A 204 13.20 -0.56 32.42
CA ILE A 204 13.81 -0.22 33.70
C ILE A 204 13.10 0.98 34.33
N GLU A 205 13.01 2.08 33.59
CA GLU A 205 12.49 3.37 34.07
C GLU A 205 10.96 3.43 34.08
N GLN A 206 10.31 2.48 33.40
CA GLN A 206 8.85 2.37 33.30
C GLN A 206 8.17 3.56 32.61
N HIS A 207 8.89 4.26 31.74
CA HIS A 207 8.38 5.33 30.87
C HIS A 207 9.20 5.44 29.58
N SER A 208 8.66 6.12 28.56
CA SER A 208 9.26 6.19 27.23
C SER A 208 10.25 7.34 27.02
N LEU A 209 10.17 8.41 27.85
CA LEU A 209 11.10 9.55 27.82
C LEU A 209 12.26 9.30 28.76
N CYS A 210 13.20 8.46 28.35
CA CYS A 210 14.44 8.18 29.04
C CYS A 210 15.65 8.78 28.30
N ARG A 211 16.85 8.68 28.87
CA ARG A 211 18.05 9.29 28.28
C ARG A 211 18.32 8.82 26.86
N SER A 212 18.03 7.57 26.55
CA SER A 212 18.25 6.92 25.26
C SER A 212 17.08 7.08 24.26
N SER A 213 16.04 7.85 24.60
CA SER A 213 14.92 8.10 23.70
C SER A 213 15.36 8.75 22.40
N PRO A 214 14.88 8.28 21.23
CA PRO A 214 15.18 8.88 19.94
C PRO A 214 14.76 10.35 19.88
N PRO A 215 15.50 11.21 19.19
CA PRO A 215 15.13 12.62 19.00
C PRO A 215 13.73 12.80 18.43
N GLU A 216 13.32 11.96 17.47
CA GLU A 216 12.00 12.00 16.83
C GLU A 216 10.88 11.69 17.83
N TRP A 217 11.10 10.78 18.75
CA TRP A 217 10.16 10.48 19.83
C TRP A 217 10.06 11.62 20.83
N ARG A 218 11.21 12.24 21.17
CA ARG A 218 11.23 13.43 22.03
C ARG A 218 10.47 14.59 21.41
N ALA A 219 10.76 14.93 20.16
CA ALA A 219 10.07 16.01 19.44
C ALA A 219 8.54 15.77 19.39
N TYR A 220 8.13 14.51 19.19
CA TYR A 220 6.72 14.16 19.25
C TYR A 220 6.10 14.42 20.63
N VAL A 221 6.70 13.94 21.69
CA VAL A 221 6.12 14.06 23.03
C VAL A 221 6.22 15.48 23.57
N GLU A 222 7.38 16.13 23.45
CA GLU A 222 7.65 17.45 24.02
C GLU A 222 6.99 18.57 23.20
N GLU A 223 7.04 18.50 21.87
CA GLU A 223 6.61 19.58 20.99
C GLU A 223 5.33 19.24 20.18
N GLY A 224 4.92 17.97 20.14
CA GLY A 224 3.82 17.50 19.29
C GLY A 224 4.20 17.39 17.81
N LEU A 225 5.49 17.48 17.48
CA LEU A 225 6.01 17.45 16.11
C LEU A 225 6.32 16.00 15.69
N PHE A 226 5.81 15.61 14.53
CA PHE A 226 6.10 14.31 13.95
C PHE A 226 6.09 14.37 12.41
N TYR A 227 6.94 13.56 11.83
CA TYR A 227 7.06 13.42 10.38
C TYR A 227 6.92 11.95 10.01
N PRO A 228 6.25 11.63 8.90
CA PRO A 228 6.08 10.26 8.46
C PRO A 228 7.39 9.65 7.97
N LEU A 229 7.56 8.36 8.21
CA LEU A 229 8.55 7.53 7.53
C LEU A 229 8.02 7.24 6.13
N GLU A 230 8.33 8.10 5.20
CA GLU A 230 7.97 7.89 3.80
C GLU A 230 8.87 6.81 3.20
N GLY A 231 8.23 5.83 2.57
CA GLY A 231 8.93 4.81 1.81
C GLY A 231 9.72 5.44 0.66
N ASN A 232 10.79 4.78 0.27
CA ASN A 232 11.59 5.28 -0.83
C ASN A 232 10.71 5.38 -2.08
N ARG A 233 10.45 6.61 -2.53
CA ARG A 233 9.65 6.89 -3.73
C ARG A 233 10.20 6.20 -4.98
N SER A 234 11.47 5.75 -4.96
CA SER A 234 12.05 4.96 -6.04
C SER A 234 11.31 3.66 -6.32
N LYS A 235 10.54 3.10 -5.36
CA LYS A 235 9.65 1.95 -5.59
C LYS A 235 8.40 2.30 -6.40
N LEU A 236 7.99 3.57 -6.42
CA LEU A 236 6.87 4.06 -7.24
C LEU A 236 7.31 4.35 -8.67
N PHE A 237 8.60 4.60 -8.87
CA PHE A 237 9.18 4.89 -10.17
C PHE A 237 9.74 3.62 -10.78
N ARG A 238 9.19 3.26 -11.91
CA ARG A 238 9.73 2.16 -12.74
C ARG A 238 10.70 2.75 -13.74
N SER A 239 11.95 2.32 -13.68
CA SER A 239 12.92 2.65 -14.73
C SER A 239 12.44 2.13 -16.09
N SER A 240 12.93 2.69 -17.19
CA SER A 240 12.59 2.20 -18.54
C SER A 240 12.90 0.71 -18.70
N ALA A 241 13.96 0.22 -18.06
CA ALA A 241 14.33 -1.20 -18.06
C ALA A 241 13.35 -2.11 -17.29
N GLU A 242 12.66 -1.58 -16.29
CA GLU A 242 11.63 -2.32 -15.55
C GLU A 242 10.29 -2.33 -16.27
N GLN A 243 10.06 -1.38 -17.16
CA GLN A 243 8.85 -1.25 -17.96
C GLN A 243 8.83 -2.15 -19.21
N ILE A 244 9.97 -2.68 -19.61
CA ILE A 244 10.14 -3.53 -20.80
C ILE A 244 10.70 -4.89 -20.39
N PRO A 245 10.20 -6.01 -20.96
CA PRO A 245 10.73 -7.33 -20.61
C PRO A 245 12.17 -7.52 -21.13
N ASP A 246 13.03 -8.01 -20.25
CA ASP A 246 14.40 -8.39 -20.57
C ASP A 246 14.41 -9.78 -21.24
N PRO A 247 15.06 -9.95 -22.41
CA PRO A 247 15.06 -11.24 -23.12
C PRO A 247 15.71 -12.40 -22.34
N LYS A 248 16.60 -12.09 -21.38
CA LYS A 248 17.26 -13.11 -20.56
C LYS A 248 16.49 -13.44 -19.29
N LYS A 249 15.83 -12.44 -18.67
CA LYS A 249 15.11 -12.59 -17.40
C LYS A 249 13.65 -12.95 -17.61
N ASN A 250 13.04 -12.45 -18.68
CA ASN A 250 11.62 -12.59 -18.97
C ASN A 250 11.42 -13.01 -20.45
N PRO A 251 11.94 -14.15 -20.90
CA PRO A 251 11.94 -14.52 -22.32
C PRO A 251 10.53 -14.69 -22.91
N GLU A 252 9.58 -15.21 -22.18
CA GLU A 252 8.20 -15.35 -22.63
C GLU A 252 7.52 -13.99 -22.84
N GLU A 253 7.57 -13.11 -21.83
CA GLU A 253 7.08 -11.73 -21.93
C GLU A 253 7.72 -10.98 -23.10
N TYR A 254 9.04 -11.16 -23.29
CA TYR A 254 9.79 -10.55 -24.40
C TYR A 254 9.26 -11.02 -25.77
N MET A 255 9.07 -12.34 -25.96
CA MET A 255 8.59 -12.88 -27.23
C MET A 255 7.16 -12.43 -27.55
N VAL A 256 6.28 -12.36 -26.55
CA VAL A 256 4.91 -11.89 -26.73
C VAL A 256 4.88 -10.43 -27.13
N LEU A 257 5.61 -9.55 -26.41
CA LEU A 257 5.68 -8.11 -26.74
C LEU A 257 6.28 -7.86 -28.12
N LYS A 258 7.35 -8.61 -28.45
CA LYS A 258 7.99 -8.54 -29.75
C LYS A 258 7.02 -8.92 -30.87
N SER A 259 6.28 -10.01 -30.70
CA SER A 259 5.28 -10.47 -31.67
C SER A 259 4.18 -9.44 -31.86
N LEU A 260 3.66 -8.86 -30.77
CA LEU A 260 2.67 -7.80 -30.82
C LEU A 260 3.18 -6.60 -31.62
N TYR A 261 4.38 -6.11 -31.27
CA TYR A 261 4.96 -4.95 -31.93
C TYR A 261 5.23 -5.19 -33.44
N GLU A 262 5.82 -6.33 -33.80
CA GLU A 262 6.12 -6.69 -35.19
C GLU A 262 4.86 -6.76 -36.06
N ILE A 263 3.77 -7.39 -35.54
CA ILE A 263 2.49 -7.48 -36.25
C ILE A 263 1.88 -6.10 -36.45
N LEU A 264 1.87 -5.27 -35.41
CA LEU A 264 1.35 -3.89 -35.50
C LEU A 264 2.20 -3.02 -36.43
N GLN A 265 3.53 -3.17 -36.39
CA GLN A 265 4.44 -2.43 -37.24
C GLN A 265 4.27 -2.78 -38.72
N ALA A 266 4.04 -4.05 -39.06
CA ALA A 266 3.76 -4.51 -40.40
C ALA A 266 2.50 -3.88 -41.01
N LYS A 267 1.55 -3.45 -40.19
CA LYS A 267 0.32 -2.75 -40.63
C LYS A 267 0.53 -1.25 -40.91
N GLY A 268 1.72 -0.69 -40.68
CA GLY A 268 2.03 0.71 -40.89
C GLY A 268 1.11 1.65 -40.06
N LYS A 269 0.54 2.67 -40.69
CA LYS A 269 -0.39 3.62 -40.04
C LYS A 269 -1.66 2.95 -39.50
N LEU A 270 -2.11 1.86 -40.10
CA LEU A 270 -3.25 1.07 -39.59
C LEU A 270 -2.90 0.38 -38.27
N GLY A 271 -1.60 0.09 -38.04
CA GLY A 271 -1.14 -0.52 -36.81
C GLY A 271 -1.33 0.37 -35.57
N ASP A 272 -1.24 1.69 -35.73
CA ASP A 272 -1.50 2.62 -34.62
C ASP A 272 -2.97 2.54 -34.19
N ARG A 273 -3.90 2.58 -35.16
CA ARG A 273 -5.33 2.43 -34.89
C ARG A 273 -5.68 1.03 -34.39
N THR A 274 -5.02 -0.01 -34.89
CA THR A 274 -5.20 -1.38 -34.39
C THR A 274 -4.75 -1.45 -32.92
N PHE A 275 -3.69 -0.73 -32.55
CA PHE A 275 -3.24 -0.70 -31.16
C PHE A 275 -4.23 0.02 -30.23
N GLU A 276 -4.97 1.03 -30.70
CA GLU A 276 -6.07 1.64 -29.92
C GLU A 276 -7.14 0.60 -29.56
N HIS A 277 -7.50 -0.29 -30.49
CA HIS A 277 -8.43 -1.40 -30.20
C HIS A 277 -7.82 -2.40 -29.20
N CYS A 278 -6.53 -2.73 -29.34
CA CYS A 278 -5.82 -3.55 -28.37
C CYS A 278 -5.84 -2.91 -26.98
N ALA A 279 -5.57 -1.62 -26.88
CA ALA A 279 -5.53 -0.88 -25.63
C ALA A 279 -6.88 -0.89 -24.90
N ILE A 280 -7.99 -0.79 -25.62
CA ILE A 280 -9.34 -0.93 -25.05
C ILE A 280 -9.52 -2.31 -24.40
N GLN A 281 -9.14 -3.37 -25.10
CA GLN A 281 -9.27 -4.72 -24.54
C GLN A 281 -8.35 -4.94 -23.34
N LEU A 282 -7.13 -4.42 -23.40
CA LEU A 282 -6.17 -4.45 -22.29
C LEU A 282 -6.72 -3.71 -21.05
N CYS A 283 -7.33 -2.54 -21.23
CA CYS A 283 -8.00 -1.84 -20.14
C CYS A 283 -9.10 -2.68 -19.49
N ARG A 284 -9.95 -3.32 -20.30
CA ARG A 284 -11.05 -4.17 -19.80
C ARG A 284 -10.55 -5.36 -19.03
N TRP A 285 -9.43 -5.93 -19.43
CA TRP A 285 -8.79 -7.04 -18.72
C TRP A 285 -8.09 -6.61 -17.43
N CYS A 286 -7.54 -5.38 -17.42
CA CYS A 286 -6.87 -4.82 -16.26
C CYS A 286 -7.82 -4.65 -15.07
N ASP A 287 -9.06 -4.20 -15.31
CA ASP A 287 -10.03 -4.01 -14.22
C ASP A 287 -11.49 -4.28 -14.70
N PRO A 288 -12.20 -5.23 -14.09
CA PRO A 288 -13.58 -5.57 -14.43
C PRO A 288 -14.59 -4.43 -14.13
N ASN A 289 -14.21 -3.42 -13.37
CA ASN A 289 -15.05 -2.24 -13.11
C ASN A 289 -15.06 -1.23 -14.26
N ILE A 290 -14.23 -1.44 -15.29
CA ILE A 290 -14.31 -0.70 -16.56
C ILE A 290 -15.48 -1.24 -17.37
N LYS A 291 -16.58 -0.49 -17.44
CA LYS A 291 -17.83 -0.97 -18.02
C LYS A 291 -18.07 -0.51 -19.45
N LYS A 292 -17.82 0.77 -19.70
CA LYS A 292 -17.93 1.34 -21.03
C LYS A 292 -16.59 1.93 -21.41
N LEU A 293 -16.09 1.55 -22.56
CA LEU A 293 -14.88 2.13 -23.13
C LEU A 293 -15.06 2.11 -24.66
N GLU A 294 -15.07 3.28 -25.24
CA GLU A 294 -15.34 3.50 -26.66
C GLU A 294 -14.17 4.23 -27.31
N ILE A 295 -13.81 3.83 -28.52
CA ILE A 295 -12.83 4.55 -29.33
C ILE A 295 -13.43 5.87 -29.77
N THR A 296 -12.67 6.94 -29.68
CA THR A 296 -13.06 8.23 -30.21
C THR A 296 -12.87 8.28 -31.75
N ARG A 297 -13.62 9.11 -32.44
CA ARG A 297 -13.50 9.25 -33.89
C ARG A 297 -12.20 9.96 -34.26
N ALA A 298 -11.53 9.52 -35.31
CA ALA A 298 -10.24 10.04 -35.79
C ALA A 298 -10.24 11.55 -36.20
N THR A 299 -11.41 12.20 -36.22
CA THR A 299 -11.54 13.61 -36.59
C THR A 299 -12.36 14.37 -35.55
N ARG A 300 -11.80 15.44 -34.97
CA ARG A 300 -12.39 16.31 -33.91
C ARG A 300 -12.59 15.68 -32.54
N ASP A 301 -11.77 14.70 -32.19
CA ASP A 301 -11.79 13.98 -30.88
C ASP A 301 -11.03 14.70 -29.76
N GLY A 302 -10.45 15.87 -30.05
CA GLY A 302 -9.58 16.56 -29.09
C GLY A 302 -8.29 15.77 -28.79
N GLY A 303 -7.94 14.75 -29.61
CA GLY A 303 -6.73 13.93 -29.51
C GLY A 303 -6.79 12.89 -28.39
N ARG A 304 -7.94 12.35 -28.08
CA ARG A 304 -8.15 11.21 -27.18
C ARG A 304 -8.32 9.97 -28.02
N ASP A 305 -7.74 8.84 -27.59
CA ASP A 305 -7.89 7.57 -28.29
C ASP A 305 -9.13 6.80 -27.81
N GLY A 306 -9.53 7.03 -26.54
CA GLY A 306 -10.77 6.46 -25.99
C GLY A 306 -11.32 7.23 -24.80
N ILE A 307 -12.62 7.03 -24.56
CA ILE A 307 -13.34 7.53 -23.38
C ILE A 307 -14.04 6.34 -22.73
N GLY A 308 -13.84 6.19 -21.43
CA GLY A 308 -14.39 5.10 -20.64
C GLY A 308 -15.07 5.56 -19.37
N HIS A 309 -15.81 4.63 -18.75
CA HIS A 309 -16.49 4.80 -17.48
C HIS A 309 -16.08 3.71 -16.51
N TYR A 310 -15.65 4.12 -15.35
CA TYR A 310 -15.25 3.27 -14.24
C TYR A 310 -16.27 3.32 -13.12
N LYS A 311 -16.76 2.17 -12.70
CA LYS A 311 -17.76 2.10 -11.63
C LYS A 311 -17.12 1.77 -10.30
N ILE A 312 -17.26 2.69 -9.35
CA ILE A 312 -16.89 2.49 -7.95
C ILE A 312 -18.12 2.10 -7.15
N GLY A 313 -18.13 0.94 -6.53
CA GLY A 313 -19.23 0.47 -5.68
C GLY A 313 -19.92 -0.78 -6.21
N ASN A 314 -21.10 -1.10 -5.66
CA ASN A 314 -21.82 -2.32 -5.99
C ASN A 314 -22.95 -2.07 -7.00
N GLU A 315 -22.82 -2.65 -8.20
CA GLU A 315 -23.82 -2.55 -9.26
C GLU A 315 -25.17 -3.22 -8.95
N ARG A 316 -25.20 -4.14 -8.00
CA ARG A 316 -26.45 -4.85 -7.64
C ARG A 316 -27.44 -3.99 -6.87
N SER A 317 -27.02 -2.82 -6.43
CA SER A 317 -27.87 -1.83 -5.76
C SER A 317 -27.86 -0.55 -6.58
N SER A 318 -29.02 -0.17 -7.12
CA SER A 318 -29.20 0.98 -8.04
C SER A 318 -28.73 2.34 -7.49
N HIS A 319 -28.33 2.42 -6.24
CA HIS A 319 -27.97 3.65 -5.55
C HIS A 319 -26.59 3.63 -4.88
N CYS A 320 -25.81 2.56 -5.06
CA CYS A 320 -24.54 2.37 -4.35
C CYS A 320 -23.32 2.35 -5.27
N PHE A 321 -23.32 3.11 -6.36
CA PHE A 321 -22.13 3.26 -7.20
C PHE A 321 -21.94 4.72 -7.65
N VAL A 322 -20.68 5.05 -7.93
CA VAL A 322 -20.28 6.29 -8.58
C VAL A 322 -19.70 5.94 -9.94
N ASP A 323 -20.13 6.62 -10.97
CA ASP A 323 -19.59 6.50 -12.33
C ASP A 323 -18.54 7.60 -12.55
N VAL A 324 -17.30 7.18 -12.83
CA VAL A 324 -16.17 8.08 -13.05
C VAL A 324 -15.69 7.95 -14.48
N GLU A 325 -15.78 9.03 -15.24
CA GLU A 325 -15.26 9.09 -16.61
C GLU A 325 -13.74 9.10 -16.62
N PHE A 326 -13.12 8.39 -17.55
CA PHE A 326 -11.68 8.41 -17.78
C PHE A 326 -11.32 8.49 -19.27
N TYR A 327 -10.08 8.92 -19.53
CA TYR A 327 -9.54 9.03 -20.89
C TYR A 327 -8.44 8.00 -21.12
N LEU A 328 -8.42 7.44 -22.33
CA LEU A 328 -7.40 6.54 -22.80
C LEU A 328 -6.51 7.24 -23.82
N GLU A 329 -5.21 7.11 -23.64
CA GLU A 329 -4.17 7.47 -24.62
C GLU A 329 -3.35 6.21 -24.90
N ALA A 330 -3.30 5.77 -26.15
CA ALA A 330 -2.56 4.60 -26.62
C ALA A 330 -1.40 4.99 -27.51
N LYS A 331 -0.19 4.54 -27.21
CA LYS A 331 1.03 4.89 -27.98
C LYS A 331 1.80 3.64 -28.39
N LYS A 332 1.83 3.37 -29.67
CA LYS A 332 2.63 2.32 -30.24
C LYS A 332 4.06 2.84 -30.49
N TYR A 333 4.97 2.51 -29.60
CA TYR A 333 6.39 2.79 -29.74
C TYR A 333 7.19 1.49 -29.89
N ASP A 334 8.39 1.60 -30.47
CA ASP A 334 9.34 0.49 -30.42
C ASP A 334 9.69 0.21 -28.95
N PRO A 335 9.41 -1.01 -28.45
CA PRO A 335 9.66 -1.32 -27.05
C PRO A 335 11.09 -1.09 -26.59
N TRP A 336 12.04 -1.22 -27.50
CA TRP A 336 13.47 -1.12 -27.19
C TRP A 336 14.13 0.17 -27.70
N GLY A 337 13.42 0.97 -28.46
CA GLY A 337 13.96 2.17 -29.10
C GLY A 337 13.22 3.46 -28.84
N GLY A 338 12.00 3.40 -28.31
CA GLY A 338 11.16 4.57 -28.12
C GLY A 338 10.33 4.56 -26.84
N GLY A 339 10.12 5.75 -26.27
CA GLY A 339 9.30 5.93 -25.07
C GLY A 339 8.41 7.15 -25.14
N VAL A 340 7.33 7.13 -24.37
CA VAL A 340 6.42 8.26 -24.17
C VAL A 340 7.15 9.35 -23.40
N GLY A 341 7.19 10.55 -23.94
CA GLY A 341 7.82 11.70 -23.33
C GLY A 341 6.84 12.62 -22.59
N VAL A 342 7.37 13.69 -22.02
CA VAL A 342 6.61 14.71 -21.27
C VAL A 342 5.51 15.33 -22.12
N GLY A 343 5.74 15.55 -23.42
CA GLY A 343 4.74 16.17 -24.31
C GLY A 343 3.45 15.36 -24.44
N GLU A 344 3.53 14.02 -24.49
CA GLU A 344 2.37 13.15 -24.55
C GLU A 344 1.67 13.03 -23.20
N THR A 345 2.42 12.89 -22.10
CA THR A 345 1.85 12.82 -20.75
C THR A 345 1.15 14.11 -20.36
N SER A 346 1.77 15.27 -20.60
CA SER A 346 1.18 16.58 -20.36
C SER A 346 -0.11 16.81 -21.18
N ARG A 347 -0.17 16.27 -22.41
CA ARG A 347 -1.39 16.31 -23.22
C ARG A 347 -2.52 15.50 -22.60
N LEU A 348 -2.26 14.30 -22.10
CA LEU A 348 -3.26 13.49 -21.39
C LEU A 348 -3.70 14.20 -20.11
N ILE A 349 -2.73 14.64 -19.29
CA ILE A 349 -2.98 15.32 -18.02
C ILE A 349 -3.85 16.58 -18.19
N SER A 350 -3.57 17.40 -19.21
CA SER A 350 -4.34 18.64 -19.48
C SER A 350 -5.81 18.39 -19.82
N ARG A 351 -6.16 17.19 -20.22
CA ARG A 351 -7.54 16.79 -20.57
C ARG A 351 -8.32 16.22 -19.40
N ILE A 352 -7.62 15.69 -18.40
CA ILE A 352 -8.22 15.15 -17.18
C ILE A 352 -8.78 16.33 -16.37
N LYS A 353 -10.10 16.33 -16.17
CA LYS A 353 -10.78 17.33 -15.33
C LYS A 353 -10.94 16.81 -13.91
N ASN A 354 -11.46 17.68 -13.05
CA ASN A 354 -11.77 17.29 -11.68
C ASN A 354 -12.66 16.03 -11.64
N ARG A 355 -12.31 15.04 -10.82
CA ARG A 355 -13.00 13.75 -10.68
C ARG A 355 -12.88 12.81 -11.90
N GLN A 356 -11.90 13.00 -12.75
CA GLN A 356 -11.57 12.12 -13.86
C GLN A 356 -10.16 11.57 -13.68
N PHE A 357 -9.82 10.52 -14.43
CA PHE A 357 -8.48 9.95 -14.47
C PHE A 357 -8.12 9.53 -15.90
N GLY A 358 -6.87 9.11 -16.10
CA GLY A 358 -6.38 8.69 -17.41
C GLY A 358 -5.76 7.30 -17.39
N PHE A 359 -5.83 6.61 -18.52
CA PHE A 359 -4.98 5.47 -18.84
C PHE A 359 -4.00 5.86 -19.93
N LEU A 360 -2.73 5.61 -19.69
CA LEU A 360 -1.64 5.69 -20.65
C LEU A 360 -1.13 4.29 -20.94
N ILE A 361 -1.39 3.79 -22.14
CA ILE A 361 -0.98 2.46 -22.58
C ILE A 361 0.04 2.57 -23.68
N THR A 362 1.20 1.93 -23.54
CA THR A 362 2.24 1.96 -24.56
C THR A 362 2.93 0.61 -24.73
N THR A 363 3.20 0.23 -25.98
CA THR A 363 4.09 -0.91 -26.29
C THR A 363 5.53 -0.64 -25.87
N GLY A 364 5.92 0.62 -25.73
CA GLY A 364 7.20 1.06 -25.23
C GLY A 364 7.22 1.29 -23.72
N PHE A 365 7.96 2.27 -23.29
CA PHE A 365 8.08 2.71 -21.90
C PHE A 365 7.72 4.20 -21.76
N VAL A 366 7.43 4.64 -20.55
CA VAL A 366 7.34 6.06 -20.22
C VAL A 366 8.71 6.54 -19.77
N SER A 367 9.21 7.61 -20.37
CA SER A 367 10.53 8.18 -20.05
C SER A 367 10.58 8.57 -18.57
N LYS A 368 11.78 8.55 -18.00
CA LYS A 368 11.96 8.86 -16.57
C LYS A 368 11.30 10.18 -16.20
N GLN A 369 11.59 11.25 -16.93
CA GLN A 369 11.05 12.57 -16.64
C GLN A 369 9.53 12.61 -16.70
N ALA A 370 8.91 12.00 -17.71
CA ALA A 370 7.46 11.94 -17.84
C ALA A 370 6.80 11.11 -16.73
N TYR A 371 7.48 10.04 -16.33
CA TYR A 371 7.03 9.18 -15.23
C TYR A 371 7.10 9.92 -13.89
N ASP A 372 8.22 10.61 -13.63
CA ASP A 372 8.45 11.39 -12.43
C ASP A 372 7.39 12.50 -12.30
N GLU A 373 7.09 13.26 -13.35
CA GLU A 373 6.04 14.29 -13.34
C GLU A 373 4.65 13.72 -13.00
N ILE A 374 4.27 12.59 -13.57
CA ILE A 374 2.97 11.95 -13.26
C ILE A 374 2.89 11.60 -11.77
N ILE A 375 3.94 11.03 -11.20
CA ILE A 375 3.93 10.53 -9.83
C ILE A 375 4.12 11.65 -8.81
N ASP A 376 5.09 12.57 -9.04
CA ASP A 376 5.39 13.67 -8.11
C ASP A 376 4.23 14.65 -7.98
N ASP A 377 3.59 14.98 -9.08
CA ASP A 377 2.42 15.87 -9.11
C ASP A 377 1.11 15.12 -8.79
N ARG A 378 1.19 13.82 -8.49
CA ARG A 378 0.05 12.96 -8.16
C ARG A 378 -1.06 13.01 -9.19
N HIS A 379 -0.69 13.10 -10.47
CA HIS A 379 -1.69 13.06 -11.53
C HIS A 379 -2.40 11.70 -11.55
N PRO A 380 -3.74 11.67 -11.66
CA PRO A 380 -4.50 10.43 -11.64
C PRO A 380 -4.39 9.70 -13.00
N VAL A 381 -3.21 9.14 -13.29
CA VAL A 381 -2.91 8.42 -14.52
C VAL A 381 -2.41 7.02 -14.22
N VAL A 382 -3.10 6.02 -14.75
CA VAL A 382 -2.67 4.62 -14.73
C VAL A 382 -1.73 4.40 -15.92
N ILE A 383 -0.53 3.90 -15.66
CA ILE A 383 0.47 3.62 -16.69
C ILE A 383 0.54 2.10 -16.92
N MET A 384 0.32 1.68 -18.18
CA MET A 384 0.52 0.31 -18.65
C MET A 384 1.59 0.31 -19.73
N SER A 385 2.75 -0.24 -19.44
CA SER A 385 3.92 -0.31 -20.32
C SER A 385 4.04 -1.66 -21.00
N GLY A 386 5.03 -1.81 -21.88
CA GLY A 386 5.22 -3.04 -22.65
C GLY A 386 5.27 -4.31 -21.82
N LYS A 387 5.89 -4.29 -20.64
CA LYS A 387 5.96 -5.46 -19.74
C LYS A 387 4.58 -5.81 -19.15
N ASP A 388 3.79 -4.81 -18.81
CA ASP A 388 2.45 -5.02 -18.27
C ASP A 388 1.53 -5.61 -19.34
N ILE A 389 1.64 -5.11 -20.58
CA ILE A 389 0.91 -5.64 -21.74
C ILE A 389 1.26 -7.12 -21.97
N ALA A 390 2.56 -7.45 -21.99
CA ALA A 390 3.00 -8.82 -22.21
C ALA A 390 2.44 -9.78 -21.14
N ARG A 391 2.49 -9.39 -19.87
CA ARG A 391 1.93 -10.18 -18.76
C ARG A 391 0.44 -10.41 -18.91
N LEU A 392 -0.28 -9.36 -19.21
CA LEU A 392 -1.74 -9.43 -19.36
C LEU A 392 -2.14 -10.34 -20.53
N LEU A 393 -1.39 -10.30 -21.64
CA LEU A 393 -1.59 -11.24 -22.77
C LEU A 393 -1.33 -12.68 -22.34
N ILE A 394 -0.25 -12.93 -21.61
CA ILE A 394 0.11 -14.28 -21.11
C ILE A 394 -0.96 -14.81 -20.14
N GLU A 395 -1.48 -13.98 -19.25
CA GLU A 395 -2.58 -14.30 -18.32
C GLU A 395 -3.86 -14.72 -19.05
N HIS A 396 -4.05 -14.19 -20.27
CA HIS A 396 -5.16 -14.57 -21.16
C HIS A 396 -4.79 -15.62 -22.21
N ASP A 397 -3.74 -16.44 -21.94
CA ASP A 397 -3.24 -17.53 -22.79
C ASP A 397 -2.77 -17.12 -24.20
N ILE A 398 -2.44 -15.83 -24.40
CA ILE A 398 -1.89 -15.30 -25.65
C ILE A 398 -0.36 -15.26 -25.54
N LYS A 399 0.29 -16.39 -25.89
CA LYS A 399 1.72 -16.64 -25.61
C LYS A 399 2.59 -16.79 -26.85
N THR A 400 1.98 -17.05 -28.01
CA THR A 400 2.69 -17.27 -29.27
C THR A 400 2.38 -16.19 -30.28
N LYS A 401 3.21 -16.08 -31.34
CA LYS A 401 3.00 -15.10 -32.41
C LYS A 401 1.66 -15.33 -33.11
N GLU A 402 1.28 -16.61 -33.29
CA GLU A 402 0.02 -17.02 -33.89
C GLU A 402 -1.18 -16.58 -33.04
N SER A 403 -1.12 -16.80 -31.73
CA SER A 403 -2.20 -16.38 -30.80
C SER A 403 -2.31 -14.86 -30.71
N VAL A 404 -1.20 -14.14 -30.76
CA VAL A 404 -1.21 -12.67 -30.83
C VAL A 404 -1.85 -12.18 -32.12
N SER A 405 -1.52 -12.81 -33.30
CA SER A 405 -2.14 -12.47 -34.58
C SER A 405 -3.65 -12.71 -34.59
N ALA A 406 -4.09 -13.89 -34.12
CA ALA A 406 -5.49 -14.24 -34.03
C ALA A 406 -6.28 -13.29 -33.12
N TRP A 407 -5.69 -12.89 -31.97
CA TRP A 407 -6.29 -11.91 -31.06
C TRP A 407 -6.46 -10.54 -31.73
N ILE A 408 -5.43 -10.03 -32.41
CA ILE A 408 -5.50 -8.76 -33.12
C ILE A 408 -6.55 -8.79 -34.26
N GLU A 409 -6.65 -9.91 -34.97
CA GLU A 409 -7.63 -10.09 -36.03
C GLU A 409 -9.06 -10.09 -35.49
N ALA A 410 -9.30 -10.78 -34.38
CA ALA A 410 -10.59 -10.81 -33.70
C ALA A 410 -11.04 -9.41 -33.24
N LEU A 411 -10.10 -8.57 -32.74
CA LEU A 411 -10.40 -7.19 -32.36
C LEU A 411 -10.68 -6.28 -33.54
N SER A 412 -10.15 -6.59 -34.72
CA SER A 412 -10.37 -5.78 -35.92
C SER A 412 -11.69 -6.11 -36.62
N ALA A 413 -12.30 -7.24 -36.29
CA ALA A 413 -13.57 -7.70 -36.87
C ALA A 413 -14.79 -7.31 -36.01
N SER A 414 -14.59 -6.86 -34.77
CA SER A 414 -15.61 -6.37 -33.83
C SER A 414 -15.73 -4.85 -33.83
#